data_e981baeeaa93c5fc9bdd585047a88d76
#
_entry.id   e981baeeaa93c5fc9bdd585047a88d76
#
_cell.length_a   1.000
_cell.length_b   1.000
_cell.length_c   1.000
_cell.angle_alpha   90.00
_cell.angle_beta   90.00
_cell.angle_gamma   90.00
#
_symmetry.space_group_name_H-M   'P 1'
#
loop_
_entity.id
_entity.type
_entity.pdbx_description
1 polymer ?
#
loop_
_entity_poly.entity_id
_entity_poly.type
_entity_poly.pdbx_seq_one_letter_code
_entity_poly.pdbx_strand_id
1 'polypeptide(L)'
;WPARLGEKPDENVPAKLEVKNLSHPSLFKEVSFAVRPGEVLGFFGLVGAGRSDVMKALFGLVSYHGTVLIDGKEVRIANPKQAIDHGIAFVTENRKEEGLVLMHDVNMNTHHVAFQYNASRMGLINHRQEEAKTLQSIARMNTKVSSVHQAVGALSGGNQQKIVLSKWLEKTPRILLLDEPTRGVDVGRSEE
;
A
#
# COMPACT_ATOMS: atom_id res chain seq x y z
N TRP A 1 10.71 12.76 -3.25
CA TRP A 1 11.58 11.59 -3.02
C TRP A 1 12.98 12.02 -3.37
N PRO A 2 13.90 12.04 -2.42
CA PRO A 2 15.27 12.46 -2.71
C PRO A 2 16.00 11.38 -3.51
N ALA A 3 16.70 11.81 -4.51
CA ALA A 3 17.95 11.39 -5.17
C ALA A 3 18.47 9.92 -5.13
N ARG A 4 17.64 8.92 -4.76
CA ARG A 4 18.06 7.49 -4.81
C ARG A 4 17.39 6.68 -5.93
N LEU A 5 16.67 7.32 -6.83
CA LEU A 5 16.21 6.70 -8.06
C LEU A 5 17.40 6.53 -8.99
N GLY A 6 18.03 5.34 -8.96
CA GLY A 6 19.16 4.99 -9.83
C GLY A 6 20.40 4.42 -9.15
N GLU A 7 20.53 4.49 -7.83
CA GLU A 7 21.57 3.72 -7.16
C GLU A 7 21.19 2.23 -7.20
N LYS A 8 22.06 1.41 -7.77
CA LYS A 8 21.92 -0.05 -7.68
C LYS A 8 21.86 -0.44 -6.20
N PRO A 9 20.92 -1.30 -5.79
CA PRO A 9 20.89 -1.77 -4.41
C PRO A 9 22.23 -2.47 -4.11
N ASP A 10 22.75 -2.25 -2.90
CA ASP A 10 23.94 -2.94 -2.45
C ASP A 10 23.63 -4.45 -2.37
N GLU A 11 24.30 -5.24 -3.20
CA GLU A 11 24.09 -6.69 -3.29
C GLU A 11 24.45 -7.43 -2.00
N ASN A 12 25.23 -6.80 -1.11
CA ASN A 12 25.61 -7.34 0.19
C ASN A 12 24.50 -7.16 1.25
N VAL A 13 23.50 -6.29 1.00
CA VAL A 13 22.39 -6.11 1.93
C VAL A 13 21.37 -7.23 1.72
N PRO A 14 21.00 -7.98 2.78
CA PRO A 14 19.97 -9.01 2.69
C PRO A 14 18.64 -8.48 2.17
N ALA A 15 17.95 -9.30 1.37
CA ALA A 15 16.64 -8.96 0.84
C ALA A 15 15.62 -8.74 1.97
N LYS A 16 14.82 -7.68 1.83
CA LYS A 16 13.68 -7.41 2.71
C LYS A 16 12.51 -8.34 2.43
N LEU A 17 12.27 -8.57 1.14
CA LEU A 17 11.29 -9.50 0.62
C LEU A 17 11.97 -10.39 -0.40
N GLU A 18 11.82 -11.70 -0.25
CA GLU A 18 12.27 -12.67 -1.25
C GLU A 18 11.11 -13.61 -1.59
N VAL A 19 10.87 -13.80 -2.86
CA VAL A 19 9.80 -14.63 -3.40
C VAL A 19 10.44 -15.70 -4.29
N LYS A 20 10.11 -16.98 -4.05
CA LYS A 20 10.68 -18.12 -4.77
C LYS A 20 9.57 -18.98 -5.36
N ASN A 21 9.57 -19.12 -6.69
CA ASN A 21 8.67 -20.01 -7.44
C ASN A 21 7.19 -19.81 -7.08
N LEU A 22 6.79 -18.55 -6.84
CA LEU A 22 5.40 -18.24 -6.52
C LEU A 22 4.52 -18.58 -7.70
N SER A 23 3.49 -19.39 -7.48
CA SER A 23 2.60 -19.88 -8.53
C SER A 23 1.16 -19.96 -8.06
N HIS A 24 0.23 -19.70 -8.98
CA HIS A 24 -1.20 -19.96 -8.81
C HIS A 24 -1.67 -20.84 -9.99
N PRO A 25 -2.64 -21.74 -9.79
CA PRO A 25 -3.04 -22.69 -10.85
C PRO A 25 -3.42 -22.07 -12.20
N SER A 26 -3.94 -20.82 -12.21
CA SER A 26 -4.45 -20.15 -13.41
C SER A 26 -4.00 -18.71 -13.62
N LEU A 27 -3.40 -18.03 -12.61
CA LEU A 27 -3.16 -16.59 -12.69
C LEU A 27 -1.70 -16.22 -13.00
N PHE A 28 -0.74 -16.96 -12.45
CA PHE A 28 0.69 -16.74 -12.68
C PHE A 28 1.51 -18.00 -12.36
N LYS A 29 2.72 -18.09 -12.89
CA LYS A 29 3.56 -19.29 -12.75
C LYS A 29 5.02 -18.92 -12.50
N GLU A 30 5.64 -19.60 -11.51
CA GLU A 30 7.08 -19.60 -11.23
C GLU A 30 7.71 -18.21 -11.07
N VAL A 31 6.98 -17.28 -10.42
CA VAL A 31 7.46 -15.92 -10.19
C VAL A 31 8.48 -15.93 -9.06
N SER A 32 9.68 -15.42 -9.34
CA SER A 32 10.77 -15.30 -8.36
C SER A 32 11.44 -13.93 -8.46
N PHE A 33 11.64 -13.28 -7.32
CA PHE A 33 12.34 -12.01 -7.23
C PHE A 33 12.76 -11.73 -5.79
N ALA A 34 13.62 -10.74 -5.62
CA ALA A 34 14.01 -10.23 -4.32
C ALA A 34 14.02 -8.70 -4.33
N VAL A 35 13.65 -8.09 -3.20
CA VAL A 35 13.63 -6.63 -3.01
C VAL A 35 14.38 -6.30 -1.74
N ARG A 36 15.35 -5.40 -1.81
CA ARG A 36 16.18 -4.94 -0.70
C ARG A 36 15.60 -3.70 -0.03
N PRO A 37 16.02 -3.35 1.19
CA PRO A 37 15.61 -2.10 1.82
C PRO A 37 15.92 -0.89 0.94
N GLY A 38 14.91 -0.02 0.73
CA GLY A 38 15.02 1.18 -0.12
C GLY A 38 14.97 0.93 -1.62
N GLU A 39 14.88 -0.32 -2.05
CA GLU A 39 14.74 -0.69 -3.47
C GLU A 39 13.31 -0.51 -3.96
N VAL A 40 13.17 -0.09 -5.21
CA VAL A 40 11.89 -0.07 -5.96
C VAL A 40 11.98 -1.06 -7.10
N LEU A 41 11.20 -2.14 -7.00
CA LEU A 41 11.10 -3.15 -8.06
C LEU A 41 9.85 -2.89 -8.92
N GLY A 42 10.05 -2.68 -10.22
CA GLY A 42 8.97 -2.51 -11.19
C GLY A 42 8.59 -3.82 -11.87
N PHE A 43 7.27 -4.10 -11.92
CA PHE A 43 6.73 -5.22 -12.71
C PHE A 43 6.27 -4.70 -14.07
N PHE A 44 6.82 -5.26 -15.13
CA PHE A 44 6.45 -4.96 -16.51
C PHE A 44 5.73 -6.15 -17.13
N GLY A 45 4.73 -5.88 -17.99
CA GLY A 45 3.99 -6.92 -18.71
C GLY A 45 2.70 -6.39 -19.33
N LEU A 46 2.12 -7.19 -20.22
CA LEU A 46 0.83 -6.87 -20.84
C LEU A 46 -0.31 -6.90 -19.81
N VAL A 47 -1.42 -6.27 -20.16
CA VAL A 47 -2.67 -6.40 -19.39
C VAL A 47 -3.05 -7.88 -19.32
N GLY A 48 -3.39 -8.38 -18.14
CA GLY A 48 -3.68 -9.80 -17.94
C GLY A 48 -2.46 -10.70 -17.70
N ALA A 49 -1.24 -10.16 -17.63
CA ALA A 49 -0.02 -10.94 -17.35
C ALA A 49 0.13 -11.38 -15.88
N GLY A 50 -0.91 -11.22 -15.03
CA GLY A 50 -0.90 -11.66 -13.64
C GLY A 50 -0.14 -10.75 -12.66
N ARG A 51 0.27 -9.55 -13.07
CA ARG A 51 1.02 -8.61 -12.20
C ARG A 51 0.27 -8.28 -10.92
N SER A 52 -0.99 -7.85 -11.05
CA SER A 52 -1.88 -7.55 -9.92
C SER A 52 -2.15 -8.79 -9.07
N ASP A 53 -2.25 -9.95 -9.70
CA ASP A 53 -2.53 -11.21 -8.99
C ASP A 53 -1.35 -11.65 -8.12
N VAL A 54 -0.11 -11.41 -8.54
CA VAL A 54 1.09 -11.61 -7.70
C VAL A 54 1.02 -10.71 -6.45
N MET A 55 0.68 -9.43 -6.61
CA MET A 55 0.54 -8.51 -5.47
C MET A 55 -0.60 -8.93 -4.55
N LYS A 56 -1.74 -9.33 -5.11
CA LYS A 56 -2.88 -9.87 -4.35
C LYS A 56 -2.52 -11.14 -3.58
N ALA A 57 -1.71 -12.02 -4.18
CA ALA A 57 -1.21 -13.22 -3.50
C ALA A 57 -0.29 -12.87 -2.32
N LEU A 58 0.65 -11.95 -2.49
CA LEU A 58 1.52 -11.48 -1.42
C LEU A 58 0.76 -10.75 -0.31
N PHE A 59 -0.40 -10.19 -0.63
CA PHE A 59 -1.28 -9.56 0.36
C PHE A 59 -2.29 -10.53 0.97
N GLY A 60 -2.31 -11.81 0.54
CA GLY A 60 -3.19 -12.84 1.09
C GLY A 60 -4.64 -12.78 0.59
N LEU A 61 -4.89 -12.14 -0.55
CA LEU A 61 -6.21 -12.10 -1.23
C LEU A 61 -6.38 -13.27 -2.20
N VAL A 62 -5.29 -13.86 -2.66
CA VAL A 62 -5.25 -14.99 -3.58
C VAL A 62 -4.31 -16.05 -3.01
N SER A 63 -4.70 -17.32 -3.07
CA SER A 63 -3.85 -18.43 -2.65
C SER A 63 -2.66 -18.60 -3.58
N TYR A 64 -1.57 -19.14 -3.05
CA TYR A 64 -0.37 -19.39 -3.84
C TYR A 64 0.38 -20.63 -3.35
N HIS A 65 1.23 -21.17 -4.23
CA HIS A 65 2.30 -22.11 -3.93
C HIS A 65 3.65 -21.42 -4.10
N GLY A 66 4.67 -21.92 -3.44
CA GLY A 66 6.00 -21.32 -3.44
C GLY A 66 6.35 -20.74 -2.07
N THR A 67 7.50 -20.07 -1.99
CA THR A 67 8.05 -19.58 -0.72
C THR A 67 8.13 -18.06 -0.73
N VAL A 68 7.69 -17.45 0.36
CA VAL A 68 7.84 -16.01 0.64
C VAL A 68 8.67 -15.85 1.90
N LEU A 69 9.76 -15.08 1.83
CA LEU A 69 10.57 -14.74 2.98
C LEU A 69 10.54 -13.23 3.23
N ILE A 70 10.41 -12.85 4.49
CA ILE A 70 10.53 -11.46 4.96
C ILE A 70 11.65 -11.43 5.99
N ASP A 71 12.63 -10.55 5.79
CA ASP A 71 13.85 -10.49 6.62
C ASP A 71 14.53 -11.87 6.76
N GLY A 72 14.57 -12.65 5.67
CA GLY A 72 15.17 -13.99 5.61
C GLY A 72 14.37 -15.09 6.31
N LYS A 73 13.20 -14.79 6.88
CA LYS A 73 12.32 -15.78 7.53
C LYS A 73 11.16 -16.14 6.62
N GLU A 74 10.94 -17.42 6.43
CA GLU A 74 9.78 -17.91 5.68
C GLU A 74 8.48 -17.54 6.40
N VAL A 75 7.54 -16.99 5.64
CA VAL A 75 6.22 -16.59 6.12
C VAL A 75 5.14 -17.16 5.22
N ARG A 76 4.01 -17.52 5.80
CA ARG A 76 2.81 -17.90 5.07
C ARG A 76 1.73 -16.84 5.25
N ILE A 77 1.33 -16.22 4.16
CA ILE A 77 0.33 -15.16 4.16
C ILE A 77 -0.95 -15.72 3.52
N ALA A 78 -1.95 -16.01 4.34
CA ALA A 78 -3.21 -16.60 3.92
C ALA A 78 -4.39 -15.61 3.93
N ASN A 79 -4.17 -14.40 4.48
CA ASN A 79 -5.19 -13.34 4.54
C ASN A 79 -4.54 -11.97 4.73
N PRO A 80 -5.28 -10.87 4.41
CA PRO A 80 -4.77 -9.49 4.52
C PRO A 80 -4.28 -9.11 5.93
N LYS A 81 -4.91 -9.64 6.98
CA LYS A 81 -4.49 -9.35 8.36
C LYS A 81 -3.05 -9.81 8.60
N GLN A 82 -2.71 -11.02 8.18
CA GLN A 82 -1.34 -11.54 8.29
C GLN A 82 -0.35 -10.71 7.47
N ALA A 83 -0.72 -10.26 6.26
CA ALA A 83 0.11 -9.38 5.46
C ALA A 83 0.42 -8.07 6.22
N ILE A 84 -0.61 -7.44 6.79
CA ILE A 84 -0.47 -6.21 7.58
C ILE A 84 0.40 -6.44 8.83
N ASP A 85 0.22 -7.56 9.53
CA ASP A 85 1.02 -7.93 10.71
C ASP A 85 2.50 -8.12 10.35
N HIS A 86 2.81 -8.58 9.13
CA HIS A 86 4.16 -8.64 8.57
C HIS A 86 4.67 -7.30 8.02
N GLY A 87 3.90 -6.23 8.12
CA GLY A 87 4.27 -4.89 7.67
C GLY A 87 4.13 -4.68 6.16
N ILE A 88 3.29 -5.45 5.49
CA ILE A 88 2.97 -5.27 4.07
C ILE A 88 1.76 -4.33 3.95
N ALA A 89 1.86 -3.33 3.09
CA ALA A 89 0.75 -2.50 2.66
C ALA A 89 0.46 -2.72 1.17
N PHE A 90 -0.79 -2.60 0.78
CA PHE A 90 -1.21 -2.79 -0.61
C PHE A 90 -2.12 -1.67 -1.09
N VAL A 91 -1.63 -0.90 -2.05
CA VAL A 91 -2.41 0.10 -2.79
C VAL A 91 -2.93 -0.56 -4.05
N THR A 92 -4.24 -0.76 -4.11
CA THR A 92 -4.93 -1.45 -5.20
C THR A 92 -5.17 -0.53 -6.40
N GLU A 93 -5.31 -1.11 -7.58
CA GLU A 93 -5.61 -0.41 -8.83
C GLU A 93 -6.95 0.36 -8.73
N ASN A 94 -7.98 -0.27 -8.16
CA ASN A 94 -9.32 0.32 -8.06
C ASN A 94 -9.56 0.95 -6.67
N ARG A 95 -9.01 2.16 -6.48
CA ARG A 95 -9.13 2.88 -5.20
C ARG A 95 -10.56 3.15 -4.77
N LYS A 96 -11.52 3.30 -5.72
CA LYS A 96 -12.92 3.65 -5.40
C LYS A 96 -13.71 2.49 -4.82
N GLU A 97 -13.39 1.27 -5.23
CA GLU A 97 -14.09 0.06 -4.79
C GLU A 97 -13.35 -0.66 -3.66
N GLU A 98 -12.01 -0.66 -3.71
CA GLU A 98 -11.18 -1.46 -2.82
C GLU A 98 -10.35 -0.60 -1.84
N GLY A 99 -10.07 0.65 -2.21
CA GLY A 99 -9.16 1.51 -1.46
C GLY A 99 -9.83 2.45 -0.48
N LEU A 100 -11.05 2.92 -0.73
CA LEU A 100 -11.74 3.98 0.00
C LEU A 100 -13.19 3.63 0.29
N VAL A 101 -13.72 4.17 1.37
CA VAL A 101 -15.16 4.23 1.62
C VAL A 101 -15.62 5.63 1.24
N LEU A 102 -16.15 5.81 0.02
CA LEU A 102 -16.39 7.11 -0.60
C LEU A 102 -17.37 8.01 0.18
N MET A 103 -18.29 7.43 0.94
CA MET A 103 -19.26 8.15 1.77
C MET A 103 -18.66 8.61 3.11
N HIS A 104 -17.54 8.00 3.54
CA HIS A 104 -16.86 8.40 4.75
C HIS A 104 -15.96 9.62 4.49
N ASP A 105 -15.70 10.36 5.55
CA ASP A 105 -14.84 11.52 5.51
C ASP A 105 -13.35 11.15 5.38
N VAL A 106 -12.51 12.15 5.19
CA VAL A 106 -11.05 12.03 5.07
C VAL A 106 -10.46 11.41 6.33
N ASN A 107 -10.92 11.83 7.52
CA ASN A 107 -10.40 11.34 8.80
C ASN A 107 -10.66 9.84 8.96
N MET A 108 -11.88 9.39 8.76
CA MET A 108 -12.26 7.98 8.85
C MET A 108 -11.51 7.12 7.84
N ASN A 109 -11.37 7.57 6.59
CA ASN A 109 -10.62 6.83 5.56
C ASN A 109 -9.13 6.73 5.90
N THR A 110 -8.51 7.78 6.42
CA THR A 110 -7.10 7.79 6.80
C THR A 110 -6.80 6.76 7.89
N HIS A 111 -7.70 6.62 8.87
CA HIS A 111 -7.51 5.70 9.99
C HIS A 111 -8.10 4.30 9.78
N HIS A 112 -8.76 4.04 8.66
CA HIS A 112 -9.51 2.80 8.43
C HIS A 112 -8.68 1.52 8.68
N VAL A 113 -7.45 1.47 8.21
CA VAL A 113 -6.54 0.32 8.44
C VAL A 113 -5.98 0.32 9.85
N ALA A 114 -5.71 1.50 10.40
CA ALA A 114 -5.11 1.65 11.71
C ALA A 114 -6.13 1.45 12.86
N PHE A 115 -7.42 1.55 12.57
CA PHE A 115 -8.50 1.53 13.54
C PHE A 115 -8.46 0.32 14.49
N GLN A 116 -8.24 -0.87 13.95
CA GLN A 116 -8.15 -2.11 14.75
C GLN A 116 -6.94 -2.13 15.70
N TYR A 117 -5.92 -1.30 15.43
CA TYR A 117 -4.67 -1.25 16.17
C TYR A 117 -4.53 0.01 17.04
N ASN A 118 -5.32 1.05 16.76
CA ASN A 118 -5.28 2.33 17.49
C ASN A 118 -6.30 2.38 18.65
N ALA A 119 -7.25 1.47 18.68
CA ALA A 119 -8.15 1.34 19.81
C ALA A 119 -7.34 1.04 21.08
N SER A 120 -7.56 1.80 22.14
CA SER A 120 -6.97 1.54 23.45
C SER A 120 -7.37 0.13 23.91
N ARG A 121 -6.68 -0.42 24.93
CA ARG A 121 -7.01 -1.70 25.53
C ARG A 121 -8.47 -1.78 26.03
N MET A 122 -9.13 -0.64 26.20
CA MET A 122 -10.56 -0.50 26.54
C MET A 122 -11.45 -0.15 25.35
N GLY A 123 -10.95 -0.21 24.10
CA GLY A 123 -11.71 0.11 22.89
C GLY A 123 -12.00 1.60 22.67
N LEU A 124 -11.41 2.50 23.47
CA LEU A 124 -11.63 3.94 23.36
C LEU A 124 -10.75 4.54 22.26
N ILE A 125 -11.35 5.34 21.40
CA ILE A 125 -10.70 6.09 20.33
C ILE A 125 -10.50 7.53 20.78
N ASN A 126 -9.29 8.06 20.61
CA ASN A 126 -9.03 9.47 20.84
C ASN A 126 -9.19 10.27 19.54
N HIS A 127 -10.39 10.76 19.29
CA HIS A 127 -10.74 11.51 18.08
C HIS A 127 -9.83 12.73 17.83
N ARG A 128 -9.43 13.46 18.88
CA ARG A 128 -8.51 14.61 18.73
C ARG A 128 -7.15 14.18 18.23
N GLN A 129 -6.65 13.04 18.68
CA GLN A 129 -5.38 12.49 18.23
C GLN A 129 -5.46 11.99 16.78
N GLU A 130 -6.57 11.39 16.40
CA GLU A 130 -6.81 10.95 15.02
C GLU A 130 -6.85 12.14 14.06
N GLU A 131 -7.62 13.18 14.37
CA GLU A 131 -7.66 14.42 13.58
C GLU A 131 -6.29 15.07 13.43
N ALA A 132 -5.50 15.14 14.50
CA ALA A 132 -4.16 15.68 14.45
C ALA A 132 -3.25 14.90 13.51
N LYS A 133 -3.31 13.56 13.53
CA LYS A 133 -2.57 12.70 12.61
C LYS A 133 -3.04 12.86 11.15
N THR A 134 -4.36 12.99 10.94
CA THR A 134 -4.93 13.24 9.62
C THR A 134 -4.43 14.57 9.05
N LEU A 135 -4.44 15.64 9.84
CA LEU A 135 -3.90 16.95 9.45
C LEU A 135 -2.42 16.87 9.07
N GLN A 136 -1.64 16.14 9.87
CA GLN A 136 -0.23 15.88 9.60
C GLN A 136 -0.03 15.14 8.25
N SER A 137 -0.86 14.14 7.99
CA SER A 137 -0.84 13.35 6.76
C SER A 137 -1.23 14.20 5.54
N ILE A 138 -2.28 15.02 5.67
CA ILE A 138 -2.71 15.99 4.65
C ILE A 138 -1.56 16.94 4.28
N ALA A 139 -0.90 17.51 5.28
CA ALA A 139 0.25 18.40 5.06
C ALA A 139 1.41 17.68 4.38
N ARG A 140 1.78 16.49 4.87
CA ARG A 140 2.89 15.67 4.33
C ARG A 140 2.67 15.28 2.87
N MET A 141 1.43 14.93 2.50
CA MET A 141 1.07 14.50 1.14
C MET A 141 0.64 15.67 0.25
N ASN A 142 0.63 16.90 0.77
CA ASN A 142 0.08 18.06 0.08
C ASN A 142 -1.31 17.75 -0.53
N THR A 143 -2.21 17.24 0.30
CA THR A 143 -3.56 16.85 -0.12
C THR A 143 -4.49 18.05 -0.04
N LYS A 144 -5.20 18.37 -1.12
CA LYS A 144 -6.15 19.49 -1.14
C LYS A 144 -7.52 19.00 -0.63
N VAL A 145 -7.88 19.43 0.57
CA VAL A 145 -9.17 19.16 1.22
C VAL A 145 -9.68 20.45 1.86
N SER A 146 -10.99 20.63 1.95
CA SER A 146 -11.58 21.78 2.65
C SER A 146 -11.68 21.53 4.16
N SER A 147 -11.82 20.27 4.58
CA SER A 147 -11.88 19.84 5.98
C SER A 147 -11.56 18.35 6.08
N VAL A 148 -11.08 17.90 7.26
CA VAL A 148 -10.91 16.46 7.56
C VAL A 148 -12.25 15.70 7.57
N HIS A 149 -13.37 16.41 7.76
CA HIS A 149 -14.73 15.87 7.72
C HIS A 149 -15.37 15.91 6.33
N GLN A 150 -14.63 16.35 5.30
CA GLN A 150 -15.11 16.31 3.93
C GLN A 150 -15.20 14.85 3.46
N ALA A 151 -16.32 14.48 2.80
CA ALA A 151 -16.46 13.15 2.20
C ALA A 151 -15.39 12.93 1.11
N VAL A 152 -14.72 11.78 1.17
CA VAL A 152 -13.63 11.45 0.23
C VAL A 152 -14.14 11.37 -1.20
N GLY A 153 -15.39 10.96 -1.41
CA GLY A 153 -16.04 10.93 -2.73
C GLY A 153 -16.06 12.28 -3.45
N ALA A 154 -16.05 13.40 -2.72
CA ALA A 154 -16.01 14.76 -3.27
C ALA A 154 -14.61 15.25 -3.67
N LEU A 155 -13.56 14.50 -3.38
CA LEU A 155 -12.19 14.84 -3.74
C LEU A 155 -11.87 14.48 -5.19
N SER A 156 -10.92 15.22 -5.80
CA SER A 156 -10.34 14.83 -7.07
C SER A 156 -9.63 13.46 -6.98
N GLY A 157 -9.49 12.78 -8.12
CA GLY A 157 -8.82 11.47 -8.17
C GLY A 157 -7.42 11.47 -7.55
N GLY A 158 -6.63 12.51 -7.81
CA GLY A 158 -5.30 12.65 -7.21
C GLY A 158 -5.32 12.82 -5.70
N ASN A 159 -6.29 13.57 -5.15
CA ASN A 159 -6.43 13.70 -3.70
C ASN A 159 -6.95 12.42 -3.06
N GLN A 160 -7.89 11.71 -3.70
CA GLN A 160 -8.32 10.38 -3.27
C GLN A 160 -7.13 9.41 -3.17
N GLN A 161 -6.24 9.38 -4.17
CA GLN A 161 -5.04 8.55 -4.17
C GLN A 161 -4.10 8.87 -3.01
N LYS A 162 -3.94 10.16 -2.70
CA LYS A 162 -3.16 10.60 -1.54
C LYS A 162 -3.75 10.11 -0.23
N ILE A 163 -5.09 10.07 -0.09
CA ILE A 163 -5.73 9.50 1.11
C ILE A 163 -5.50 7.99 1.20
N VAL A 164 -5.57 7.24 0.08
CA VAL A 164 -5.23 5.80 0.08
C VAL A 164 -3.80 5.58 0.56
N LEU A 165 -2.84 6.36 0.05
CA LEU A 165 -1.45 6.28 0.49
C LEU A 165 -1.30 6.64 1.97
N SER A 166 -1.97 7.71 2.42
CA SER A 166 -1.96 8.15 3.81
C SER A 166 -2.45 7.06 4.76
N LYS A 167 -3.55 6.40 4.42
CA LYS A 167 -4.13 5.27 5.16
C LYS A 167 -3.11 4.18 5.43
N TRP A 168 -2.30 3.82 4.44
CA TRP A 168 -1.28 2.79 4.57
C TRP A 168 -0.02 3.29 5.29
N LEU A 169 0.41 4.51 4.99
CA LEU A 169 1.62 5.09 5.60
C LEU A 169 1.48 5.34 7.10
N GLU A 170 0.26 5.50 7.62
CA GLU A 170 0.02 5.60 9.05
C GLU A 170 0.51 4.35 9.82
N LYS A 171 0.46 3.19 9.18
CA LYS A 171 0.96 1.93 9.75
C LYS A 171 2.47 1.74 9.62
N THR A 172 3.20 2.73 9.05
CA THR A 172 4.64 2.62 8.81
C THR A 172 5.05 1.28 8.17
N PRO A 173 4.51 0.96 6.98
CA PRO A 173 4.75 -0.33 6.35
C PRO A 173 6.23 -0.50 6.01
N ARG A 174 6.71 -1.74 6.09
CA ARG A 174 8.07 -2.10 5.71
C ARG A 174 8.20 -2.52 4.25
N ILE A 175 7.08 -2.95 3.66
CA ILE A 175 6.95 -3.36 2.27
C ILE A 175 5.68 -2.70 1.73
N LEU A 176 5.79 -2.00 0.60
CA LEU A 176 4.67 -1.33 -0.05
C LEU A 176 4.45 -1.90 -1.44
N LEU A 177 3.32 -2.55 -1.64
CA LEU A 177 2.86 -3.04 -2.93
C LEU A 177 2.00 -1.94 -3.59
N LEU A 178 2.34 -1.56 -4.81
CA LEU A 178 1.65 -0.50 -5.57
C LEU A 178 1.16 -1.08 -6.89
N ASP A 179 -0.16 -1.20 -7.04
CA ASP A 179 -0.79 -1.65 -8.29
C ASP A 179 -1.39 -0.44 -9.02
N GLU A 180 -0.76 -0.06 -10.11
CA GLU A 180 -1.10 1.10 -10.95
C GLU A 180 -1.45 2.38 -10.13
N PRO A 181 -0.56 2.85 -9.24
CA PRO A 181 -0.87 3.91 -8.28
C PRO A 181 -1.19 5.27 -8.92
N THR A 182 -0.90 5.45 -10.20
CA THR A 182 -1.16 6.69 -10.95
C THR A 182 -2.42 6.62 -11.80
N ARG A 183 -3.12 5.50 -11.83
CA ARG A 183 -4.33 5.32 -12.64
C ARG A 183 -5.43 6.31 -12.24
N GLY A 184 -5.94 7.08 -13.22
CA GLY A 184 -6.97 8.09 -13.01
C GLY A 184 -6.53 9.26 -12.11
N VAL A 185 -5.24 9.50 -12.04
CA VAL A 185 -4.65 10.72 -11.52
C VAL A 185 -4.22 11.55 -12.73
N ASP A 186 -4.81 12.74 -12.89
CA ASP A 186 -4.30 13.71 -13.87
C ASP A 186 -2.87 14.07 -13.46
N VAL A 187 -1.91 13.65 -14.26
CA VAL A 187 -0.54 14.13 -14.15
C VAL A 187 -0.58 15.56 -14.67
N GLY A 188 -0.94 16.50 -13.79
CA GLY A 188 -0.92 17.90 -14.10
C GLY A 188 0.44 18.23 -14.72
N ARG A 189 0.43 18.88 -15.88
CA ARG A 189 1.64 19.49 -16.46
C ARG A 189 2.31 20.26 -15.34
N SER A 190 3.54 19.89 -15.02
CA SER A 190 4.44 20.73 -14.28
C SER A 190 4.54 22.00 -15.11
N GLU A 191 3.93 23.09 -14.66
CA GLU A 191 4.25 24.40 -15.18
C GLU A 191 5.73 24.62 -14.86
N GLU A 192 6.46 24.96 -15.89
CA GLU A 192 7.87 25.32 -15.93
C GLU A 192 8.25 26.42 -14.93
#